data_09a15f50b0e6578443b171a6fcd804d3
#
_entry.id   09a15f50b0e6578443b171a6fcd804d3
#
_cell.length_a   1.000
_cell.length_b   1.000
_cell.length_c   1.000
_cell.angle_alpha   90.00
_cell.angle_beta   90.00
_cell.angle_gamma   90.00
#
_symmetry.space_group_name_H-M   'P 1'
#
loop_
_entity.id
_entity.type
_entity.pdbx_description
1 polymer ?
#
loop_
_entity_poly.entity_id
_entity_poly.type
_entity_poly.pdbx_seq_one_letter_code
_entity_poly.pdbx_strand_id
1 'polypeptide(L)'
;MIQDNSATKGSDATHQMSQSEYALVQNLTVLYGEGGASYLAKRMMAIAMGELMARPEEHADPKPLSAADRMLICYGDSVRDEPGMPLSALRQFATQYLQNSISTIHILPFFPSSSDDGFAVIDYQTVRRDLGDWSDINALSADFDLMFDLVINHCSRENLWFADFVGGREPGCDYFHEMPSMVGLESVVRPRNSPLLTHVHTYQGIKRVWTTFSDDQIDLNFANPEVLCEFVHILFSYIAQGARFIRLDAIAFLWKELSTSSINLEQTHCVVRVLRALIDEMQTRTLLLTETNLPHNENVSYFGSRDEAHLVYQFSLAPLILYSYLFNDGQYLGQWAEQLEPPPAGCSFVNFIASHDGIGLRPLEGLVPASDIQRLTDAAHERGGFAAMRSADDGTETVYELNIALFSAFGGTAKNIPAYLGAHQLMLAFQGIPALYLNAFVGGLNDLQGVESTGRTRSINRGHWQLDDLKTILATETNEQSIIFAELNRSLEIRGSQSAFAPSAQQEILAYTKDSLWLKRENTDQVILVIASFSEAPIETELPRQDAEYESVIDLLSEDAVVLTKAVPMAPYQVRWLSIAKT
;
A
#
# COMPACT_ATOMS: atom_id res chain seq x y z
N MET A 1 -48.56 -33.93 51.26
CA MET A 1 -47.32 -34.46 50.62
C MET A 1 -47.08 -33.66 49.36
N ILE A 2 -46.23 -32.67 49.47
CA ILE A 2 -45.84 -31.81 48.37
C ILE A 2 -44.41 -32.26 48.05
N GLN A 3 -44.21 -32.85 46.89
CA GLN A 3 -42.85 -33.12 46.39
C GLN A 3 -42.39 -31.95 45.52
N ASP A 4 -41.40 -31.27 46.04
CA ASP A 4 -40.62 -30.24 45.36
C ASP A 4 -39.61 -30.95 44.48
N ASN A 5 -39.57 -30.63 43.16
CA ASN A 5 -38.59 -31.13 42.19
C ASN A 5 -38.16 -29.98 41.34
N SER A 6 -37.37 -29.06 41.93
CA SER A 6 -36.59 -28.07 41.18
C SER A 6 -35.23 -28.65 40.83
N ALA A 7 -35.15 -29.37 39.70
CA ALA A 7 -33.88 -29.69 39.07
C ALA A 7 -33.43 -28.51 38.21
N THR A 8 -32.55 -27.69 38.74
CA THR A 8 -31.76 -26.71 37.98
C THR A 8 -30.88 -27.45 36.96
N LYS A 9 -31.30 -27.45 35.71
CA LYS A 9 -30.40 -27.76 34.59
C LYS A 9 -29.40 -26.62 34.45
N GLY A 10 -28.20 -26.80 34.98
CA GLY A 10 -27.04 -26.06 34.57
C GLY A 10 -26.73 -26.42 33.11
N SER A 11 -26.93 -25.50 32.19
CA SER A 11 -26.44 -25.62 30.83
C SER A 11 -24.96 -25.29 30.86
N ASP A 12 -24.09 -26.29 31.04
CA ASP A 12 -22.72 -26.25 30.58
C ASP A 12 -22.75 -26.22 29.04
N ALA A 13 -23.01 -25.06 28.47
CA ALA A 13 -22.68 -24.79 27.10
C ALA A 13 -21.14 -24.74 27.05
N THR A 14 -20.48 -25.86 26.77
CA THR A 14 -19.09 -25.88 26.35
C THR A 14 -19.02 -24.97 25.14
N HIS A 15 -18.48 -23.77 25.35
CA HIS A 15 -18.21 -22.82 24.27
C HIS A 15 -17.22 -23.49 23.30
N GLN A 16 -17.70 -23.93 22.15
CA GLN A 16 -16.87 -24.53 21.13
C GLN A 16 -16.10 -23.38 20.49
N MET A 17 -14.78 -23.40 20.62
CA MET A 17 -13.87 -22.39 20.06
C MET A 17 -14.10 -22.26 18.55
N SER A 18 -14.19 -21.03 18.05
CA SER A 18 -14.28 -20.75 16.61
C SER A 18 -12.97 -21.11 15.91
N GLN A 19 -12.98 -21.20 14.58
CA GLN A 19 -11.77 -21.43 13.80
C GLN A 19 -10.78 -20.27 13.98
N SER A 20 -11.26 -19.03 14.01
CA SER A 20 -10.44 -17.82 14.19
C SER A 20 -9.85 -17.75 15.60
N GLU A 21 -10.65 -18.07 16.64
CA GLU A 21 -10.14 -18.15 18.01
C GLU A 21 -9.08 -19.25 18.16
N TYR A 22 -9.26 -20.40 17.52
CA TYR A 22 -8.27 -21.47 17.51
C TYR A 22 -6.97 -21.01 16.84
N ALA A 23 -7.05 -20.40 15.65
CA ALA A 23 -5.90 -19.86 14.93
C ALA A 23 -5.17 -18.79 15.76
N LEU A 24 -5.90 -17.91 16.43
CA LEU A 24 -5.36 -16.90 17.36
C LEU A 24 -4.51 -17.55 18.45
N VAL A 25 -5.06 -18.56 19.16
CA VAL A 25 -4.34 -19.26 20.23
C VAL A 25 -3.10 -19.98 19.70
N GLN A 26 -3.17 -20.62 18.53
CA GLN A 26 -2.01 -21.30 17.93
C GLN A 26 -0.87 -20.34 17.62
N ASN A 27 -1.14 -19.21 16.99
CA ASN A 27 -0.11 -18.22 16.66
C ASN A 27 0.47 -17.57 17.93
N LEU A 28 -0.34 -17.27 18.94
CA LEU A 28 0.14 -16.78 20.24
C LEU A 28 0.98 -17.83 20.98
N THR A 29 0.72 -19.13 20.77
CA THR A 29 1.55 -20.21 21.31
C THR A 29 2.93 -20.22 20.68
N VAL A 30 3.03 -20.00 19.38
CA VAL A 30 4.33 -19.88 18.68
C VAL A 30 5.10 -18.66 19.19
N LEU A 31 4.44 -17.51 19.38
CA LEU A 31 5.08 -16.26 19.82
C LEU A 31 5.52 -16.29 21.28
N TYR A 32 4.66 -16.79 22.18
CA TYR A 32 4.82 -16.57 23.63
C TYR A 32 4.73 -17.86 24.46
N GLY A 33 4.63 -19.02 23.82
CA GLY A 33 4.55 -20.33 24.50
C GLY A 33 3.14 -20.69 24.99
N GLU A 34 2.95 -21.97 25.34
CA GLU A 34 1.63 -22.53 25.68
C GLU A 34 1.00 -21.92 26.94
N GLY A 35 1.84 -21.52 27.93
CA GLY A 35 1.36 -21.15 29.27
C GLY A 35 0.52 -19.87 29.35
N GLY A 36 0.60 -18.98 28.35
CA GLY A 36 -0.08 -17.67 28.34
C GLY A 36 -1.02 -17.45 27.15
N ALA A 37 -0.89 -18.25 26.09
CA ALA A 37 -1.54 -18.01 24.82
C ALA A 37 -3.08 -17.86 24.91
N SER A 38 -3.76 -18.78 25.60
CA SER A 38 -5.23 -18.71 25.78
C SER A 38 -5.68 -17.50 26.60
N TYR A 39 -4.89 -17.07 27.59
CA TYR A 39 -5.18 -15.84 28.34
C TYR A 39 -5.00 -14.61 27.47
N LEU A 40 -3.90 -14.53 26.74
CA LEU A 40 -3.62 -13.42 25.80
C LEU A 40 -4.70 -13.33 24.72
N ALA A 41 -5.13 -14.46 24.13
CA ALA A 41 -6.20 -14.48 23.16
C ALA A 41 -7.49 -13.85 23.69
N LYS A 42 -7.93 -14.29 24.88
CA LYS A 42 -9.13 -13.72 25.53
C LYS A 42 -8.98 -12.24 25.84
N ARG A 43 -7.80 -11.83 26.30
CA ARG A 43 -7.50 -10.42 26.58
C ARG A 43 -7.56 -9.58 25.33
N MET A 44 -6.92 -10.02 24.22
CA MET A 44 -6.94 -9.32 22.94
C MET A 44 -8.34 -9.23 22.35
N MET A 45 -9.14 -10.31 22.42
CA MET A 45 -10.56 -10.28 22.03
C MET A 45 -11.37 -9.29 22.87
N ALA A 46 -11.11 -9.21 24.18
CA ALA A 46 -11.79 -8.25 25.05
C ALA A 46 -11.41 -6.80 24.73
N ILE A 47 -10.14 -6.53 24.40
CA ILE A 47 -9.68 -5.22 23.93
C ILE A 47 -10.40 -4.86 22.62
N ALA A 48 -10.37 -5.74 21.63
CA ALA A 48 -11.02 -5.55 20.34
C ALA A 48 -12.52 -5.25 20.49
N MET A 49 -13.22 -6.07 21.27
CA MET A 49 -14.65 -5.88 21.53
C MET A 49 -14.93 -4.55 22.25
N GLY A 50 -14.07 -4.15 23.21
CA GLY A 50 -14.22 -2.89 23.93
C GLY A 50 -14.17 -1.67 22.98
N GLU A 51 -13.22 -1.65 22.04
CA GLU A 51 -13.11 -0.59 21.04
C GLU A 51 -14.32 -0.55 20.10
N LEU A 52 -14.74 -1.71 19.58
CA LEU A 52 -15.87 -1.80 18.68
C LEU A 52 -17.20 -1.41 19.35
N MET A 53 -17.40 -1.75 20.62
CA MET A 53 -18.60 -1.37 21.37
C MET A 53 -18.70 0.13 21.64
N ALA A 54 -17.59 0.88 21.58
CA ALA A 54 -17.60 2.32 21.72
C ALA A 54 -18.31 3.03 20.53
N ARG A 55 -18.41 2.35 19.35
CA ARG A 55 -19.07 2.87 18.14
C ARG A 55 -19.83 1.77 17.39
N PRO A 56 -20.96 1.30 17.89
CA PRO A 56 -21.66 0.10 17.36
C PRO A 56 -22.30 0.30 15.97
N GLU A 57 -22.51 1.52 15.50
CA GLU A 57 -23.24 1.80 14.26
C GLU A 57 -22.37 1.69 12.98
N GLU A 58 -21.06 1.52 13.11
CA GLU A 58 -20.13 1.52 11.98
C GLU A 58 -19.70 0.12 11.49
N HIS A 59 -20.24 -0.94 12.10
CA HIS A 59 -19.94 -2.33 11.74
C HIS A 59 -20.87 -2.82 10.64
N ALA A 60 -20.62 -2.39 9.39
CA ALA A 60 -21.34 -2.90 8.23
C ALA A 60 -20.85 -4.32 7.87
N ASP A 61 -21.73 -5.10 7.24
CA ASP A 61 -21.38 -6.41 6.67
C ASP A 61 -20.14 -6.34 5.78
N PRO A 62 -19.30 -7.39 5.74
CA PRO A 62 -18.15 -7.44 4.85
C PRO A 62 -18.54 -7.15 3.40
N LYS A 63 -17.92 -6.11 2.81
CA LYS A 63 -18.14 -5.73 1.42
C LYS A 63 -17.09 -6.43 0.55
N PRO A 64 -17.49 -7.32 -0.37
CA PRO A 64 -16.56 -7.97 -1.28
C PRO A 64 -15.79 -6.96 -2.13
N LEU A 65 -14.55 -7.28 -2.46
CA LEU A 65 -13.75 -6.49 -3.40
C LEU A 65 -14.35 -6.57 -4.81
N SER A 66 -14.39 -5.44 -5.50
CA SER A 66 -14.99 -5.32 -6.82
C SER A 66 -14.18 -4.38 -7.74
N ALA A 67 -14.60 -4.25 -9.00
CA ALA A 67 -14.01 -3.28 -9.92
C ALA A 67 -14.20 -1.82 -9.43
N ALA A 68 -15.18 -1.57 -8.56
CA ALA A 68 -15.42 -0.26 -7.98
C ALA A 68 -14.38 0.15 -6.91
N ASP A 69 -13.60 -0.79 -6.39
CA ASP A 69 -12.53 -0.46 -5.42
C ASP A 69 -11.35 0.19 -6.15
N ARG A 70 -11.15 1.48 -5.86
CA ARG A 70 -10.12 2.36 -6.47
C ARG A 70 -9.65 3.33 -5.39
N MET A 71 -8.33 3.37 -5.16
CA MET A 71 -7.73 4.07 -4.05
C MET A 71 -7.02 5.35 -4.48
N LEU A 72 -7.17 6.41 -3.68
CA LEU A 72 -6.33 7.60 -3.70
C LEU A 72 -5.34 7.53 -2.53
N ILE A 73 -4.06 7.67 -2.78
CA ILE A 73 -3.02 7.82 -1.75
C ILE A 73 -2.70 9.30 -1.61
N CYS A 74 -2.79 9.86 -0.40
CA CYS A 74 -2.46 11.26 -0.15
C CYS A 74 -2.09 11.51 1.31
N TYR A 75 -1.36 12.57 1.59
CA TYR A 75 -1.24 13.13 2.92
C TYR A 75 -2.50 13.93 3.28
N GLY A 76 -2.79 14.06 4.57
CA GLY A 76 -3.92 14.86 5.05
C GLY A 76 -3.84 16.33 4.64
N ASP A 77 -2.64 16.82 4.32
CA ASP A 77 -2.36 18.19 3.87
C ASP A 77 -1.89 18.27 2.40
N SER A 78 -2.08 17.22 1.62
CA SER A 78 -1.78 17.27 0.17
C SER A 78 -2.57 18.37 -0.55
N VAL A 79 -3.77 18.69 -0.06
CA VAL A 79 -4.58 19.84 -0.49
C VAL A 79 -4.80 20.76 0.72
N ARG A 80 -4.50 22.04 0.55
CA ARG A 80 -4.58 23.06 1.60
C ARG A 80 -5.52 24.19 1.18
N ASP A 81 -6.23 24.75 2.15
CA ASP A 81 -7.09 25.92 1.97
C ASP A 81 -6.90 26.83 3.19
N GLU A 82 -5.98 27.78 3.10
CA GLU A 82 -5.72 28.70 4.20
C GLU A 82 -6.78 29.82 4.26
N PRO A 83 -7.39 30.10 5.45
CA PRO A 83 -7.00 29.63 6.79
C PRO A 83 -7.70 28.34 7.28
N GLY A 84 -8.29 27.55 6.39
CA GLY A 84 -9.00 26.31 6.73
C GLY A 84 -8.09 25.16 7.17
N MET A 85 -8.71 24.07 7.64
CA MET A 85 -8.00 22.85 8.00
C MET A 85 -7.75 21.97 6.77
N PRO A 86 -6.55 21.40 6.60
CA PRO A 86 -6.20 20.61 5.43
C PRO A 86 -7.12 19.40 5.17
N LEU A 87 -7.54 18.65 6.20
CA LEU A 87 -8.47 17.53 6.03
C LEU A 87 -9.82 17.96 5.46
N SER A 88 -10.30 19.14 5.86
CA SER A 88 -11.53 19.74 5.30
C SER A 88 -11.34 20.13 3.83
N ALA A 89 -10.17 20.70 3.47
CA ALA A 89 -9.83 21.03 2.08
C ALA A 89 -9.70 19.78 1.21
N LEU A 90 -9.07 18.73 1.73
CA LEU A 90 -8.95 17.42 1.07
C LEU A 90 -10.36 16.83 0.80
N ARG A 91 -11.24 16.85 1.80
CA ARG A 91 -12.62 16.39 1.65
C ARG A 91 -13.37 17.18 0.58
N GLN A 92 -13.26 18.51 0.59
CA GLN A 92 -13.89 19.37 -0.41
C GLN A 92 -13.41 19.05 -1.82
N PHE A 93 -12.09 18.88 -2.00
CA PHE A 93 -11.50 18.46 -3.28
C PHE A 93 -12.03 17.10 -3.71
N ALA A 94 -11.93 16.08 -2.83
CA ALA A 94 -12.32 14.71 -3.15
C ALA A 94 -13.81 14.59 -3.49
N THR A 95 -14.70 15.20 -2.73
CA THR A 95 -16.15 15.17 -2.99
C THR A 95 -16.52 15.91 -4.27
N GLN A 96 -15.82 16.99 -4.61
CA GLN A 96 -16.11 17.75 -5.82
C GLN A 96 -15.60 17.07 -7.10
N TYR A 97 -14.44 16.40 -7.06
CA TYR A 97 -13.73 15.97 -8.27
C TYR A 97 -13.55 14.45 -8.39
N LEU A 98 -13.66 13.69 -7.30
CA LEU A 98 -13.27 12.27 -7.27
C LEU A 98 -14.40 11.30 -6.89
N GLN A 99 -15.59 11.79 -6.55
CA GLN A 99 -16.67 10.97 -6.00
C GLN A 99 -17.08 9.79 -6.91
N ASN A 100 -16.93 9.93 -8.24
CA ASN A 100 -17.25 8.88 -9.19
C ASN A 100 -16.05 8.00 -9.56
N SER A 101 -14.83 8.47 -9.37
CA SER A 101 -13.60 7.81 -9.83
C SER A 101 -12.84 7.11 -8.70
N ILE A 102 -12.96 7.56 -7.47
CA ILE A 102 -12.29 7.01 -6.28
C ILE A 102 -13.34 6.51 -5.30
N SER A 103 -13.09 5.35 -4.70
CA SER A 103 -13.94 4.77 -3.64
C SER A 103 -13.28 4.82 -2.26
N THR A 104 -11.96 4.89 -2.21
CA THR A 104 -11.18 4.79 -0.97
C THR A 104 -10.11 5.87 -0.93
N ILE A 105 -9.98 6.55 0.20
CA ILE A 105 -8.87 7.48 0.45
C ILE A 105 -7.92 6.85 1.46
N HIS A 106 -6.68 6.59 1.03
CA HIS A 106 -5.57 6.27 1.92
C HIS A 106 -4.96 7.59 2.42
N ILE A 107 -5.27 7.93 3.66
CA ILE A 107 -4.65 9.06 4.33
C ILE A 107 -3.37 8.55 4.99
N LEU A 108 -2.22 8.95 4.44
CA LEU A 108 -0.90 8.65 5.00
C LEU A 108 -0.81 9.15 6.44
N PRO A 109 0.14 8.67 7.28
CA PRO A 109 0.07 8.87 8.72
C PRO A 109 -0.24 10.31 9.11
N PHE A 110 -1.42 10.51 9.68
CA PHE A 110 -1.98 11.81 10.05
C PHE A 110 -1.91 12.07 11.56
N PHE A 111 -1.12 11.28 12.27
CA PHE A 111 -0.90 11.35 13.70
C PHE A 111 0.22 12.34 14.04
N PRO A 112 0.31 12.84 15.29
CA PRO A 112 1.49 13.55 15.76
C PRO A 112 2.75 12.74 15.55
N SER A 113 3.75 13.33 14.92
CA SER A 113 4.99 12.69 14.54
C SER A 113 6.17 13.64 14.66
N SER A 114 7.38 13.12 14.88
CA SER A 114 8.61 13.91 14.99
C SER A 114 9.37 14.02 13.69
N SER A 115 9.24 13.03 12.80
CA SER A 115 9.98 12.99 11.55
C SER A 115 9.35 12.06 10.52
N ASP A 116 10.01 11.91 9.35
CA ASP A 116 9.66 11.05 8.23
C ASP A 116 8.22 11.24 7.72
N ASP A 117 7.76 12.50 7.75
CA ASP A 117 6.45 12.93 7.23
C ASP A 117 5.25 12.09 7.75
N GLY A 118 5.29 11.76 9.05
CA GLY A 118 4.24 11.00 9.72
C GLY A 118 4.68 9.62 10.23
N PHE A 119 5.74 9.03 9.67
CA PHE A 119 6.15 7.66 9.98
C PHE A 119 7.01 7.52 11.25
N ALA A 120 7.32 8.59 11.99
CA ALA A 120 7.86 8.55 13.34
C ALA A 120 6.77 8.99 14.34
N VAL A 121 5.85 8.08 14.69
CA VAL A 121 4.62 8.39 15.42
C VAL A 121 4.88 8.67 16.90
N ILE A 122 4.44 9.85 17.35
CA ILE A 122 4.48 10.25 18.78
C ILE A 122 3.25 9.74 19.53
N ASP A 123 2.07 9.84 18.91
CA ASP A 123 0.79 9.42 19.50
C ASP A 123 -0.10 8.81 18.42
N TYR A 124 -0.48 7.54 18.60
CA TYR A 124 -1.30 6.79 17.65
C TYR A 124 -2.80 7.08 17.74
N GLN A 125 -3.25 7.82 18.75
CA GLN A 125 -4.66 7.98 19.04
C GLN A 125 -5.23 9.35 18.73
N THR A 126 -4.38 10.35 18.48
CA THR A 126 -4.82 11.71 18.18
C THR A 126 -4.47 12.11 16.74
N VAL A 127 -5.33 12.90 16.12
CA VAL A 127 -5.02 13.51 14.83
C VAL A 127 -4.07 14.69 15.04
N ARG A 128 -3.09 14.86 14.16
CA ARG A 128 -2.16 16.00 14.17
C ARG A 128 -2.97 17.31 14.02
N ARG A 129 -2.84 18.21 14.99
CA ARG A 129 -3.71 19.38 15.17
C ARG A 129 -3.73 20.35 13.99
N ASP A 130 -2.66 20.44 13.25
CA ASP A 130 -2.56 21.28 12.06
C ASP A 130 -3.25 20.67 10.83
N LEU A 131 -3.67 19.40 10.89
CA LEU A 131 -4.49 18.76 9.86
C LEU A 131 -6.00 18.91 10.14
N GLY A 132 -6.40 18.86 11.41
CA GLY A 132 -7.78 18.82 11.86
C GLY A 132 -7.96 17.93 13.09
N ASP A 133 -9.07 17.22 13.16
CA ASP A 133 -9.37 16.29 14.23
C ASP A 133 -10.17 15.04 13.73
N TRP A 134 -10.55 14.14 14.65
CA TRP A 134 -11.33 12.95 14.30
C TRP A 134 -12.69 13.28 13.66
N SER A 135 -13.26 14.46 13.87
CA SER A 135 -14.51 14.84 13.21
C SER A 135 -14.31 15.07 11.72
N ASP A 136 -13.15 15.56 11.29
CA ASP A 136 -12.79 15.71 9.88
C ASP A 136 -12.58 14.35 9.20
N ILE A 137 -11.92 13.41 9.91
CA ILE A 137 -11.74 12.01 9.44
C ILE A 137 -13.12 11.35 9.30
N ASN A 138 -13.99 11.48 10.31
CA ASN A 138 -15.35 10.91 10.26
C ASN A 138 -16.20 11.54 9.15
N ALA A 139 -16.00 12.82 8.86
CA ALA A 139 -16.66 13.49 7.74
C ALA A 139 -16.19 12.91 6.38
N LEU A 140 -14.90 12.57 6.25
CA LEU A 140 -14.37 11.86 5.07
C LEU A 140 -14.92 10.44 4.95
N SER A 141 -15.05 9.70 6.07
CA SER A 141 -15.56 8.31 6.07
C SER A 141 -17.03 8.22 5.67
N ALA A 142 -17.79 9.31 5.78
CA ALA A 142 -19.17 9.39 5.29
C ALA A 142 -19.27 9.41 3.75
N ASP A 143 -18.21 9.85 3.06
CA ASP A 143 -18.18 10.00 1.61
C ASP A 143 -17.34 8.91 0.92
N PHE A 144 -16.31 8.38 1.61
CA PHE A 144 -15.33 7.42 1.07
C PHE A 144 -15.00 6.34 2.09
N ASP A 145 -14.67 5.13 1.64
CA ASP A 145 -13.96 4.17 2.47
C ASP A 145 -12.57 4.73 2.82
N LEU A 146 -12.06 4.44 4.01
CA LEU A 146 -10.76 4.96 4.45
C LEU A 146 -9.73 3.86 4.63
N MET A 147 -8.46 4.20 4.35
CA MET A 147 -7.29 3.40 4.70
C MET A 147 -6.37 4.21 5.60
N PHE A 148 -5.91 3.58 6.70
CA PHE A 148 -4.95 4.15 7.65
C PHE A 148 -3.69 3.31 7.73
N ASP A 149 -2.57 3.99 8.01
CA ASP A 149 -1.31 3.32 8.31
C ASP A 149 -1.25 2.90 9.78
N LEU A 150 -0.96 1.63 10.01
CA LEU A 150 -0.51 1.14 11.30
C LEU A 150 1.02 1.04 11.25
N VAL A 151 1.71 2.09 11.72
CA VAL A 151 3.17 2.13 11.81
C VAL A 151 3.59 1.24 12.97
N ILE A 152 3.71 -0.06 12.71
CA ILE A 152 3.78 -1.10 13.74
C ILE A 152 5.23 -1.46 14.14
N ASN A 153 6.21 -1.28 13.24
CA ASN A 153 7.58 -1.70 13.51
C ASN A 153 8.29 -0.81 14.53
N HIS A 154 7.98 0.49 14.56
CA HIS A 154 8.71 1.48 15.34
C HIS A 154 7.81 2.63 15.77
N CYS A 155 8.26 3.44 16.71
CA CYS A 155 7.65 4.72 17.04
C CYS A 155 8.70 5.82 17.16
N SER A 156 8.24 7.08 17.29
CA SER A 156 9.11 8.23 17.54
C SER A 156 9.87 8.10 18.88
N ARG A 157 11.08 8.62 18.94
CA ARG A 157 11.78 8.82 20.21
C ARG A 157 11.08 9.80 21.18
N GLU A 158 10.10 10.54 20.69
CA GLU A 158 9.25 11.43 21.51
C GLU A 158 7.97 10.75 22.01
N ASN A 159 7.74 9.47 21.64
CA ASN A 159 6.60 8.69 22.13
C ASN A 159 6.70 8.46 23.66
N LEU A 160 5.55 8.46 24.34
CA LEU A 160 5.50 8.26 25.79
C LEU A 160 6.06 6.92 26.23
N TRP A 161 5.91 5.85 25.47
CA TRP A 161 6.53 4.56 25.76
C TRP A 161 8.05 4.64 25.77
N PHE A 162 8.64 5.44 24.86
CA PHE A 162 10.08 5.63 24.86
C PHE A 162 10.56 6.53 26.00
N ALA A 163 9.77 7.51 26.41
CA ALA A 163 10.04 8.31 27.61
C ALA A 163 10.03 7.43 28.88
N ASP A 164 9.13 6.44 28.95
CA ASP A 164 9.12 5.45 30.04
C ASP A 164 10.35 4.55 30.03
N PHE A 165 10.76 4.06 28.83
CA PHE A 165 12.01 3.31 28.67
C PHE A 165 13.22 4.10 29.18
N VAL A 166 13.34 5.35 28.75
CA VAL A 166 14.44 6.25 29.20
C VAL A 166 14.39 6.44 30.70
N GLY A 167 13.21 6.59 31.30
CA GLY A 167 12.97 6.77 32.73
C GLY A 167 12.94 5.48 33.55
N GLY A 168 12.97 4.30 32.93
CA GLY A 168 12.81 2.98 33.57
C GLY A 168 11.48 2.80 34.27
N ARG A 169 10.39 3.25 33.64
CA ARG A 169 9.03 3.21 34.19
C ARG A 169 8.13 2.31 33.34
N GLU A 170 7.12 1.72 33.99
CA GLU A 170 6.04 1.02 33.32
C GLU A 170 5.09 2.03 32.62
N PRO A 171 4.46 1.63 31.49
CA PRO A 171 4.57 0.32 30.83
C PRO A 171 5.75 0.21 29.86
N GLY A 172 6.35 1.30 29.41
CA GLY A 172 7.28 1.34 28.27
C GLY A 172 8.68 0.82 28.55
N CYS A 173 9.07 0.53 29.81
CA CYS A 173 10.45 0.18 30.17
C CYS A 173 11.01 -1.03 29.41
N ASP A 174 10.16 -1.97 28.96
CA ASP A 174 10.54 -3.19 28.24
C ASP A 174 9.96 -3.27 26.81
N TYR A 175 9.48 -2.14 26.27
CA TYR A 175 8.86 -2.09 24.94
C TYR A 175 9.87 -1.95 23.79
N PHE A 176 11.16 -1.79 24.08
CA PHE A 176 12.20 -1.54 23.08
C PHE A 176 13.36 -2.53 23.19
N HIS A 177 14.01 -2.78 22.05
CA HIS A 177 15.17 -3.65 22.00
C HIS A 177 16.44 -2.92 22.47
N GLU A 178 16.97 -3.32 23.62
CA GLU A 178 18.28 -2.91 24.10
C GLU A 178 19.35 -3.90 23.66
N MET A 179 20.38 -3.44 22.96
CA MET A 179 21.47 -4.25 22.44
C MET A 179 22.81 -3.85 23.10
N PRO A 180 23.33 -4.63 24.04
CA PRO A 180 24.59 -4.29 24.74
C PRO A 180 25.83 -4.39 23.83
N SER A 181 25.74 -5.15 22.71
CA SER A 181 26.85 -5.33 21.78
C SER A 181 26.33 -5.42 20.32
N MET A 182 27.28 -5.39 19.37
CA MET A 182 27.00 -5.63 17.94
C MET A 182 27.05 -7.13 17.57
N VAL A 183 27.40 -8.01 18.52
CA VAL A 183 27.53 -9.46 18.26
C VAL A 183 26.17 -10.06 17.89
N GLY A 184 26.15 -10.77 16.76
CA GLY A 184 24.94 -11.39 16.23
C GLY A 184 24.07 -10.45 15.38
N LEU A 185 24.57 -9.26 15.03
CA LEU A 185 23.87 -8.30 14.17
C LEU A 185 24.46 -8.21 12.75
N GLU A 186 25.47 -9.02 12.46
CA GLU A 186 26.24 -8.97 11.21
C GLU A 186 25.40 -9.35 9.98
N SER A 187 24.37 -10.19 10.19
CA SER A 187 23.46 -10.68 9.13
C SER A 187 22.16 -9.90 8.99
N VAL A 188 21.96 -8.85 9.83
CA VAL A 188 20.71 -8.08 9.83
C VAL A 188 20.59 -7.28 8.53
N VAL A 189 19.48 -7.48 7.80
CA VAL A 189 19.16 -6.73 6.58
C VAL A 189 18.79 -5.29 6.93
N ARG A 190 19.44 -4.34 6.25
CA ARG A 190 19.27 -2.91 6.52
C ARG A 190 18.70 -2.19 5.28
N PRO A 191 17.50 -1.63 5.37
CA PRO A 191 16.91 -0.89 4.24
C PRO A 191 17.54 0.49 4.03
N ARG A 192 18.33 0.98 5.00
CA ARG A 192 18.97 2.32 4.96
C ARG A 192 20.42 2.25 5.46
N ASN A 193 21.22 3.28 5.11
CA ASN A 193 22.61 3.39 5.52
C ASN A 193 22.80 3.99 6.92
N SER A 194 21.72 4.34 7.64
CA SER A 194 21.78 4.81 9.03
C SER A 194 22.32 3.72 9.98
N PRO A 195 22.97 4.05 11.10
CA PRO A 195 23.40 3.06 12.08
C PRO A 195 22.22 2.22 12.59
N LEU A 196 22.41 0.89 12.69
CA LEU A 196 21.38 -0.03 13.22
C LEU A 196 21.09 0.22 14.70
N LEU A 197 22.08 0.67 15.47
CA LEU A 197 21.94 0.95 16.88
C LEU A 197 22.19 2.42 17.18
N THR A 198 21.26 3.04 17.89
CA THR A 198 21.35 4.43 18.36
C THR A 198 21.67 4.48 19.84
N HIS A 199 22.59 5.38 20.24
CA HIS A 199 22.92 5.61 21.65
C HIS A 199 21.90 6.55 22.29
N VAL A 200 21.34 6.13 23.43
CA VAL A 200 20.34 6.87 24.19
C VAL A 200 20.77 7.00 25.67
N HIS A 201 20.66 8.21 26.20
CA HIS A 201 20.86 8.46 27.63
C HIS A 201 19.61 8.04 28.41
N THR A 202 19.77 7.10 29.34
CA THR A 202 18.69 6.60 30.19
C THR A 202 19.04 6.81 31.68
N TYR A 203 18.09 6.56 32.58
CA TYR A 203 18.30 6.60 34.01
C TYR A 203 19.40 5.63 34.50
N GLN A 204 19.73 4.58 33.73
CA GLN A 204 20.80 3.62 34.04
C GLN A 204 22.11 3.92 33.30
N GLY A 205 22.22 5.03 32.61
CA GLY A 205 23.36 5.38 31.76
C GLY A 205 23.07 5.30 30.26
N ILE A 206 24.11 5.16 29.46
CA ILE A 206 23.97 5.10 28.00
C ILE A 206 23.61 3.67 27.58
N LYS A 207 22.49 3.53 26.91
CA LYS A 207 22.03 2.29 26.28
C LYS A 207 22.09 2.40 24.76
N ARG A 208 22.15 1.26 24.06
CA ARG A 208 22.01 1.16 22.61
C ARG A 208 20.67 0.53 22.29
N VAL A 209 19.86 1.24 21.53
CA VAL A 209 18.53 0.78 21.09
C VAL A 209 18.53 0.48 19.60
N TRP A 210 17.71 -0.47 19.18
CA TRP A 210 17.57 -0.85 17.79
C TRP A 210 16.80 0.21 17.00
N THR A 211 17.33 0.58 15.83
CA THR A 211 16.76 1.62 14.94
C THR A 211 16.96 1.19 13.48
N THR A 212 15.99 0.45 12.93
CA THR A 212 16.07 -0.09 11.57
C THR A 212 16.16 1.02 10.52
N PHE A 213 15.41 2.11 10.69
CA PHE A 213 15.24 3.15 9.67
C PHE A 213 16.02 4.43 9.97
N SER A 214 15.86 5.03 11.14
CA SER A 214 16.56 6.26 11.56
C SER A 214 16.71 6.31 13.07
N ASP A 215 17.56 7.21 13.55
CA ASP A 215 17.81 7.43 15.00
C ASP A 215 16.59 8.01 15.75
N ASP A 216 15.57 8.43 15.03
CA ASP A 216 14.29 8.90 15.60
C ASP A 216 13.19 7.83 15.58
N GLN A 217 13.35 6.76 14.80
CA GLN A 217 12.40 5.66 14.66
C GLN A 217 12.91 4.46 15.47
N ILE A 218 12.43 4.35 16.72
CA ILE A 218 12.90 3.32 17.67
C ILE A 218 12.07 2.06 17.52
N ASP A 219 12.73 0.94 17.20
CA ASP A 219 12.07 -0.34 16.94
C ASP A 219 11.46 -0.95 18.21
N LEU A 220 10.23 -1.42 18.08
CA LEU A 220 9.42 -1.99 19.16
C LEU A 220 9.74 -3.47 19.38
N ASN A 221 9.66 -3.91 20.63
CA ASN A 221 9.95 -5.28 21.05
C ASN A 221 8.70 -6.16 21.10
N PHE A 222 8.35 -6.77 19.99
CA PHE A 222 7.21 -7.70 19.90
C PHE A 222 7.42 -9.04 20.63
N ALA A 223 8.61 -9.33 21.13
CA ALA A 223 8.79 -10.46 22.06
C ALA A 223 8.11 -10.18 23.43
N ASN A 224 7.79 -8.92 23.73
CA ASN A 224 6.94 -8.55 24.85
C ASN A 224 5.46 -8.57 24.41
N PRO A 225 4.61 -9.46 24.96
CA PRO A 225 3.19 -9.56 24.55
C PRO A 225 2.37 -8.29 24.83
N GLU A 226 2.81 -7.43 25.76
CA GLU A 226 2.12 -6.16 26.04
C GLU A 226 2.19 -5.22 24.83
N VAL A 227 3.32 -5.20 24.10
CA VAL A 227 3.45 -4.42 22.85
C VAL A 227 2.40 -4.85 21.82
N LEU A 228 2.21 -6.16 21.64
CA LEU A 228 1.16 -6.65 20.72
C LEU A 228 -0.25 -6.29 21.21
N CYS A 229 -0.51 -6.32 22.53
CA CYS A 229 -1.80 -5.87 23.10
C CYS A 229 -2.05 -4.39 22.83
N GLU A 230 -1.03 -3.52 22.95
CA GLU A 230 -1.14 -2.09 22.59
C GLU A 230 -1.52 -1.93 21.11
N PHE A 231 -0.86 -2.68 20.21
CA PHE A 231 -1.18 -2.60 18.77
C PHE A 231 -2.53 -3.21 18.42
N VAL A 232 -3.03 -4.18 19.15
CA VAL A 232 -4.43 -4.65 19.03
C VAL A 232 -5.40 -3.53 19.42
N HIS A 233 -5.14 -2.81 20.52
CA HIS A 233 -5.93 -1.65 20.91
C HIS A 233 -5.94 -0.57 19.83
N ILE A 234 -4.78 -0.17 19.31
CA ILE A 234 -4.66 0.83 18.24
C ILE A 234 -5.39 0.38 16.98
N LEU A 235 -5.18 -0.87 16.53
CA LEU A 235 -5.83 -1.43 15.35
C LEU A 235 -7.37 -1.31 15.46
N PHE A 236 -7.93 -1.78 16.58
CA PHE A 236 -9.38 -1.77 16.74
C PHE A 236 -9.94 -0.37 17.01
N SER A 237 -9.16 0.55 17.57
CA SER A 237 -9.54 1.95 17.61
C SER A 237 -9.65 2.57 16.21
N TYR A 238 -8.72 2.24 15.30
CA TYR A 238 -8.80 2.69 13.89
C TYR A 238 -10.00 2.07 13.16
N ILE A 239 -10.28 0.79 13.40
CA ILE A 239 -11.47 0.13 12.85
C ILE A 239 -12.75 0.81 13.35
N ALA A 240 -12.82 1.12 14.65
CA ALA A 240 -13.93 1.85 15.24
C ALA A 240 -14.08 3.29 14.72
N GLN A 241 -13.01 3.88 14.18
CA GLN A 241 -13.03 5.17 13.46
C GLN A 241 -13.37 5.03 11.96
N GLY A 242 -13.78 3.86 11.50
CA GLY A 242 -14.25 3.62 10.13
C GLY A 242 -13.19 3.16 9.14
N ALA A 243 -11.99 2.76 9.56
CA ALA A 243 -10.98 2.23 8.66
C ALA A 243 -11.45 0.92 8.02
N ARG A 244 -11.68 0.93 6.70
CA ARG A 244 -11.93 -0.28 5.91
C ARG A 244 -10.64 -1.02 5.56
N PHE A 245 -9.54 -0.29 5.41
CA PHE A 245 -8.24 -0.86 5.10
C PHE A 245 -7.21 -0.41 6.14
N ILE A 246 -6.36 -1.32 6.56
CA ILE A 246 -5.22 -1.03 7.44
C ILE A 246 -3.95 -1.46 6.72
N ARG A 247 -3.05 -0.50 6.48
CA ARG A 247 -1.72 -0.75 5.93
C ARG A 247 -0.74 -1.01 7.06
N LEU A 248 -0.18 -2.21 7.11
CA LEU A 248 0.88 -2.58 8.05
C LEU A 248 2.22 -2.08 7.49
N ASP A 249 2.65 -0.92 7.98
CA ASP A 249 3.88 -0.28 7.52
C ASP A 249 5.11 -1.04 7.97
N ALA A 250 6.06 -1.23 7.04
CA ALA A 250 7.37 -1.87 7.28
C ALA A 250 7.30 -3.23 7.99
N ILE A 251 6.21 -3.98 7.80
CA ILE A 251 5.90 -5.20 8.56
C ILE A 251 7.00 -6.26 8.49
N ALA A 252 7.74 -6.34 7.39
CA ALA A 252 8.79 -7.33 7.21
C ALA A 252 9.87 -7.31 8.29
N PHE A 253 10.08 -6.17 8.92
CA PHE A 253 11.13 -5.95 9.93
C PHE A 253 10.67 -6.16 11.37
N LEU A 254 9.43 -6.60 11.62
CA LEU A 254 8.79 -6.53 12.94
C LEU A 254 9.51 -7.31 14.03
N TRP A 255 9.88 -8.57 13.77
CA TRP A 255 10.52 -9.43 14.76
C TRP A 255 12.04 -9.36 14.67
N LYS A 256 12.71 -9.22 15.84
CA LYS A 256 14.16 -9.14 15.94
C LYS A 256 14.72 -10.38 16.61
N GLU A 257 15.67 -11.04 15.95
CA GLU A 257 16.35 -12.21 16.48
C GLU A 257 17.84 -12.17 16.11
N LEU A 258 18.71 -12.32 17.12
CA LEU A 258 20.16 -12.30 16.92
C LEU A 258 20.61 -13.43 16.02
N SER A 259 21.62 -13.18 15.21
CA SER A 259 22.20 -14.14 14.24
C SER A 259 21.25 -14.56 13.13
N THR A 260 20.20 -13.77 12.87
CA THR A 260 19.30 -13.90 11.74
C THR A 260 19.32 -12.65 10.87
N SER A 261 18.61 -12.68 9.74
CA SER A 261 18.40 -11.49 8.90
C SER A 261 17.49 -10.44 9.54
N SER A 262 16.72 -10.80 10.57
CA SER A 262 15.67 -10.00 11.21
C SER A 262 14.69 -9.38 10.21
N ILE A 263 14.40 -10.12 9.13
CA ILE A 263 13.39 -9.77 8.13
C ILE A 263 12.62 -11.03 7.74
N ASN A 264 11.31 -10.92 7.56
CA ASN A 264 10.40 -12.01 7.19
C ASN A 264 10.51 -13.24 8.10
N LEU A 265 10.78 -13.06 9.39
CA LEU A 265 10.85 -14.17 10.32
C LEU A 265 9.45 -14.77 10.56
N GLU A 266 9.38 -16.08 10.87
CA GLU A 266 8.11 -16.77 11.14
C GLU A 266 7.28 -16.06 12.21
N GLN A 267 7.92 -15.49 13.22
CA GLN A 267 7.22 -14.72 14.26
C GLN A 267 6.56 -13.46 13.70
N THR A 268 7.16 -12.80 12.70
CA THR A 268 6.52 -11.67 12.00
C THR A 268 5.23 -12.14 11.32
N HIS A 269 5.28 -13.25 10.59
CA HIS A 269 4.10 -13.86 9.97
C HIS A 269 3.05 -14.26 11.01
N CYS A 270 3.46 -14.83 12.17
CA CYS A 270 2.55 -15.12 13.27
C CYS A 270 1.83 -13.87 13.80
N VAL A 271 2.51 -12.72 13.93
CA VAL A 271 1.86 -11.47 14.34
C VAL A 271 0.80 -11.06 13.31
N VAL A 272 1.08 -11.12 12.01
CA VAL A 272 0.09 -10.81 10.96
C VAL A 272 -1.11 -11.76 11.07
N ARG A 273 -0.89 -13.06 11.30
CA ARG A 273 -1.97 -14.05 11.50
C ARG A 273 -2.79 -13.76 12.77
N VAL A 274 -2.16 -13.28 13.85
CA VAL A 274 -2.87 -12.85 15.07
C VAL A 274 -3.81 -11.68 14.76
N LEU A 275 -3.32 -10.63 14.08
CA LEU A 275 -4.14 -9.48 13.70
C LEU A 275 -5.28 -9.91 12.76
N ARG A 276 -4.99 -10.78 11.79
CA ARG A 276 -5.99 -11.33 10.87
C ARG A 276 -7.04 -12.14 11.61
N ALA A 277 -6.66 -13.06 12.48
CA ALA A 277 -7.59 -13.90 13.24
C ALA A 277 -8.51 -13.06 14.14
N LEU A 278 -8.02 -11.96 14.72
CA LEU A 278 -8.85 -11.03 15.50
C LEU A 278 -9.87 -10.30 14.64
N ILE A 279 -9.48 -9.83 13.45
CA ILE A 279 -10.38 -9.17 12.49
C ILE A 279 -11.50 -10.14 12.07
N ASP A 280 -11.12 -11.38 11.73
CA ASP A 280 -12.07 -12.43 11.31
C ASP A 280 -13.01 -12.83 12.47
N GLU A 281 -12.50 -12.95 13.70
CA GLU A 281 -13.30 -13.28 14.90
C GLU A 281 -14.29 -12.18 15.23
N MET A 282 -13.87 -10.92 15.13
CA MET A 282 -14.73 -9.75 15.35
C MET A 282 -15.67 -9.46 14.18
N GLN A 283 -15.56 -10.20 13.07
CA GLN A 283 -16.40 -10.07 11.88
C GLN A 283 -16.48 -8.64 11.33
N THR A 284 -15.36 -7.91 11.37
CA THR A 284 -15.30 -6.55 10.81
C THR A 284 -15.18 -6.59 9.29
N ARG A 285 -15.49 -5.48 8.61
CA ARG A 285 -15.27 -5.32 7.16
C ARG A 285 -13.83 -4.97 6.78
N THR A 286 -12.94 -4.87 7.75
CA THR A 286 -11.58 -4.36 7.57
C THR A 286 -10.67 -5.38 6.89
N LEU A 287 -9.85 -4.89 5.98
CA LEU A 287 -8.87 -5.67 5.22
C LEU A 287 -7.45 -5.20 5.56
N LEU A 288 -6.54 -6.15 5.82
CA LEU A 288 -5.12 -5.89 6.05
C LEU A 288 -4.36 -5.83 4.72
N LEU A 289 -3.50 -4.84 4.58
CA LEU A 289 -2.54 -4.66 3.50
C LEU A 289 -1.13 -4.62 4.10
N THR A 290 -0.22 -5.44 3.61
CA THR A 290 1.20 -5.42 4.03
C THR A 290 2.05 -4.54 3.13
N GLU A 291 2.96 -3.78 3.73
CA GLU A 291 4.01 -3.02 3.03
C GLU A 291 5.38 -3.63 3.35
N THR A 292 6.07 -4.12 2.31
CA THR A 292 7.33 -4.85 2.47
C THR A 292 8.46 -4.36 1.57
N ASN A 293 8.17 -3.84 0.36
CA ASN A 293 9.13 -3.41 -0.66
C ASN A 293 10.27 -4.43 -0.88
N LEU A 294 9.90 -5.68 -1.07
CA LEU A 294 10.77 -6.85 -1.23
C LEU A 294 10.62 -7.48 -2.61
N PRO A 295 11.52 -8.41 -2.99
CA PRO A 295 11.32 -9.25 -4.16
C PRO A 295 9.96 -9.97 -4.12
N HIS A 296 9.39 -10.22 -5.30
CA HIS A 296 8.00 -10.67 -5.44
C HIS A 296 7.65 -11.88 -4.54
N ASN A 297 8.48 -12.93 -4.52
CA ASN A 297 8.20 -14.14 -3.76
C ASN A 297 8.14 -13.89 -2.24
N GLU A 298 8.98 -13.00 -1.73
CA GLU A 298 8.96 -12.61 -0.32
C GLU A 298 7.72 -11.76 0.00
N ASN A 299 7.36 -10.84 -0.89
CA ASN A 299 6.19 -9.99 -0.75
C ASN A 299 4.88 -10.79 -0.73
N VAL A 300 4.68 -11.74 -1.67
CA VAL A 300 3.45 -12.55 -1.74
C VAL A 300 3.35 -13.60 -0.63
N SER A 301 4.45 -13.90 0.09
CA SER A 301 4.41 -14.81 1.24
C SER A 301 3.46 -14.32 2.33
N TYR A 302 3.19 -13.01 2.41
CA TYR A 302 2.25 -12.40 3.35
C TYR A 302 0.76 -12.64 3.03
N PHE A 303 0.44 -13.36 1.96
CA PHE A 303 -0.89 -13.97 1.84
C PHE A 303 -1.06 -15.20 2.75
N GLY A 304 0.07 -15.83 3.16
CA GLY A 304 0.06 -17.07 3.92
C GLY A 304 -0.74 -18.16 3.20
N SER A 305 -1.46 -18.96 3.97
CA SER A 305 -2.48 -19.88 3.47
C SER A 305 -3.87 -19.23 3.41
N ARG A 306 -3.96 -17.94 3.13
CA ARG A 306 -5.15 -17.05 3.21
C ARG A 306 -5.51 -16.65 4.65
N ASP A 307 -4.55 -16.72 5.54
CA ASP A 307 -4.69 -16.49 6.98
C ASP A 307 -3.81 -15.32 7.47
N GLU A 308 -3.14 -14.61 6.55
CA GLU A 308 -2.35 -13.42 6.82
C GLU A 308 -3.03 -12.18 6.20
N ALA A 309 -2.30 -11.38 5.44
CA ALA A 309 -2.85 -10.19 4.79
C ALA A 309 -3.90 -10.55 3.72
N HIS A 310 -4.92 -9.71 3.61
CA HIS A 310 -5.88 -9.77 2.51
C HIS A 310 -5.27 -9.20 1.22
N LEU A 311 -4.38 -8.22 1.37
CA LEU A 311 -3.82 -7.43 0.30
C LEU A 311 -2.30 -7.34 0.43
N VAL A 312 -1.60 -7.36 -0.72
CA VAL A 312 -0.18 -7.01 -0.81
C VAL A 312 0.04 -6.04 -1.95
N TYR A 313 1.01 -5.14 -1.82
CA TYR A 313 1.38 -4.23 -2.90
C TYR A 313 2.07 -4.97 -4.05
N GLN A 314 1.85 -4.51 -5.29
CA GLN A 314 2.56 -5.00 -6.47
C GLN A 314 3.78 -4.11 -6.76
N PHE A 315 4.83 -4.26 -5.94
CA PHE A 315 6.01 -3.38 -6.00
C PHE A 315 6.79 -3.47 -7.31
N SER A 316 6.84 -4.65 -7.97
CA SER A 316 7.56 -4.80 -9.25
C SER A 316 6.90 -4.05 -10.40
N LEU A 317 5.58 -3.78 -10.32
CA LEU A 317 4.83 -3.19 -11.42
C LEU A 317 5.29 -1.77 -11.76
N ALA A 318 5.53 -0.93 -10.75
CA ALA A 318 5.91 0.47 -10.93
C ALA A 318 7.21 0.63 -11.75
N PRO A 319 8.35 0.06 -11.34
CA PRO A 319 9.59 0.22 -12.09
C PRO A 319 9.57 -0.53 -13.44
N LEU A 320 8.83 -1.64 -13.59
CA LEU A 320 8.68 -2.35 -14.87
C LEU A 320 7.88 -1.53 -15.88
N ILE A 321 6.77 -0.92 -15.48
CA ILE A 321 6.01 0.00 -16.34
C ILE A 321 6.87 1.21 -16.71
N LEU A 322 7.53 1.84 -15.73
CA LEU A 322 8.41 2.97 -16.00
C LEU A 322 9.49 2.62 -17.03
N TYR A 323 10.17 1.47 -16.85
CA TYR A 323 11.17 0.97 -17.80
C TYR A 323 10.58 0.83 -19.21
N SER A 324 9.42 0.15 -19.30
CA SER A 324 8.81 -0.16 -20.59
C SER A 324 8.49 1.08 -21.42
N TYR A 325 7.97 2.12 -20.79
CA TYR A 325 7.64 3.36 -21.49
C TYR A 325 8.87 4.27 -21.72
N LEU A 326 9.83 4.32 -20.80
CA LEU A 326 11.02 5.16 -20.98
C LEU A 326 11.96 4.62 -22.05
N PHE A 327 12.06 3.32 -22.21
CA PHE A 327 12.99 2.67 -23.12
C PHE A 327 12.32 1.99 -24.32
N ASN A 328 11.00 2.18 -24.47
CA ASN A 328 10.20 1.57 -25.53
C ASN A 328 10.42 0.04 -25.58
N ASP A 329 10.37 -0.61 -24.40
CA ASP A 329 10.68 -2.05 -24.28
C ASP A 329 9.80 -2.71 -23.22
N GLY A 330 8.76 -3.42 -23.66
CA GLY A 330 7.82 -4.16 -22.82
C GLY A 330 8.24 -5.57 -22.44
N GLN A 331 9.44 -6.04 -22.84
CA GLN A 331 9.82 -7.45 -22.68
C GLN A 331 9.90 -7.87 -21.21
N TYR A 332 10.57 -7.09 -20.35
CA TYR A 332 10.67 -7.42 -18.91
C TYR A 332 9.31 -7.42 -18.23
N LEU A 333 8.48 -6.42 -18.53
CA LEU A 333 7.11 -6.35 -18.01
C LEU A 333 6.27 -7.56 -18.47
N GLY A 334 6.33 -7.90 -19.76
CA GLY A 334 5.59 -9.03 -20.32
C GLY A 334 6.04 -10.36 -19.72
N GLN A 335 7.35 -10.60 -19.64
CA GLN A 335 7.93 -11.81 -19.04
C GLN A 335 7.54 -11.97 -17.56
N TRP A 336 7.61 -10.89 -16.78
CA TRP A 336 7.21 -10.89 -15.38
C TRP A 336 5.69 -11.15 -15.23
N ALA A 337 4.88 -10.46 -16.03
CA ALA A 337 3.43 -10.56 -15.96
C ALA A 337 2.89 -11.94 -16.37
N GLU A 338 3.56 -12.62 -17.32
CA GLU A 338 3.24 -14.00 -17.74
C GLU A 338 3.49 -15.02 -16.62
N GLN A 339 4.48 -14.76 -15.76
CA GLN A 339 4.84 -15.62 -14.63
C GLN A 339 4.09 -15.28 -13.34
N LEU A 340 3.30 -14.21 -13.35
CA LEU A 340 2.58 -13.74 -12.16
C LEU A 340 1.45 -14.71 -11.82
N GLU A 341 1.57 -15.37 -10.67
CA GLU A 341 0.48 -16.19 -10.14
C GLU A 341 -0.67 -15.33 -9.60
N PRO A 342 -1.92 -15.75 -9.82
CA PRO A 342 -3.06 -15.02 -9.27
C PRO A 342 -3.04 -15.05 -7.73
N PRO A 343 -3.53 -14.00 -7.06
CA PRO A 343 -3.64 -14.01 -5.61
C PRO A 343 -4.60 -15.11 -5.15
N PRO A 344 -4.42 -15.65 -3.93
CA PRO A 344 -5.35 -16.62 -3.36
C PRO A 344 -6.78 -16.09 -3.31
N ALA A 345 -7.78 -16.98 -3.36
CA ALA A 345 -9.19 -16.58 -3.33
C ALA A 345 -9.50 -15.74 -2.07
N GLY A 346 -10.11 -14.58 -2.26
CA GLY A 346 -10.40 -13.60 -1.20
C GLY A 346 -9.25 -12.63 -0.91
N CYS A 347 -8.09 -12.81 -1.55
CA CYS A 347 -6.94 -11.89 -1.49
C CYS A 347 -6.80 -11.11 -2.81
N SER A 348 -6.02 -10.04 -2.79
CA SER A 348 -5.76 -9.22 -3.98
C SER A 348 -4.42 -8.49 -3.91
N PHE A 349 -3.95 -8.06 -5.07
CA PHE A 349 -2.89 -7.07 -5.17
C PHE A 349 -3.44 -5.64 -5.05
N VAL A 350 -2.59 -4.73 -4.59
CA VAL A 350 -2.78 -3.28 -4.75
C VAL A 350 -1.75 -2.78 -5.75
N ASN A 351 -2.23 -2.30 -6.89
CA ASN A 351 -1.42 -1.86 -8.01
C ASN A 351 -1.19 -0.35 -7.95
N PHE A 352 0.06 0.08 -8.09
CA PHE A 352 0.42 1.49 -8.15
C PHE A 352 1.67 1.67 -9.03
N ILE A 353 1.87 2.88 -9.56
CA ILE A 353 3.11 3.26 -10.27
C ILE A 353 3.78 4.49 -9.67
N ALA A 354 3.14 5.12 -8.69
CA ALA A 354 3.70 6.18 -7.85
C ALA A 354 3.06 6.13 -6.47
N SER A 355 3.83 6.52 -5.45
CA SER A 355 3.37 6.72 -4.07
C SER A 355 4.09 7.91 -3.45
N HIS A 356 3.91 8.13 -2.15
CA HIS A 356 4.65 9.11 -1.35
C HIS A 356 6.14 8.75 -1.18
N ASP A 357 6.50 7.48 -1.40
CA ASP A 357 7.87 6.99 -1.45
C ASP A 357 8.48 7.19 -2.84
N GLY A 358 9.77 6.92 -2.98
CA GLY A 358 10.40 6.79 -4.28
C GLY A 358 9.95 5.52 -5.02
N ILE A 359 10.30 5.43 -6.30
CA ILE A 359 10.06 4.21 -7.09
C ILE A 359 11.10 3.18 -6.68
N GLY A 360 10.67 2.12 -5.98
CA GLY A 360 11.55 1.06 -5.49
C GLY A 360 12.18 0.26 -6.62
N LEU A 361 13.49 0.04 -6.56
CA LEU A 361 14.22 -0.76 -7.55
C LEU A 361 14.59 -2.16 -7.04
N ARG A 362 14.52 -2.40 -5.73
CA ARG A 362 14.76 -3.72 -5.15
C ARG A 362 13.85 -4.82 -5.72
N PRO A 363 12.56 -4.56 -6.01
CA PRO A 363 11.67 -5.54 -6.64
C PRO A 363 12.08 -5.96 -8.06
N LEU A 364 13.05 -5.27 -8.69
CA LEU A 364 13.63 -5.65 -9.99
C LEU A 364 14.79 -6.65 -9.87
N GLU A 365 15.30 -6.90 -8.67
CA GLU A 365 16.42 -7.83 -8.46
C GLU A 365 16.04 -9.23 -8.97
N GLY A 366 16.88 -9.76 -9.86
CA GLY A 366 16.63 -11.03 -10.56
C GLY A 366 15.65 -10.99 -11.74
N LEU A 367 14.92 -9.88 -11.93
CA LEU A 367 13.99 -9.66 -13.06
C LEU A 367 14.65 -8.87 -14.19
N VAL A 368 15.48 -7.89 -13.84
CA VAL A 368 16.10 -6.96 -14.79
C VAL A 368 17.62 -6.93 -14.56
N PRO A 369 18.45 -6.95 -15.62
CA PRO A 369 19.90 -6.84 -15.48
C PRO A 369 20.32 -5.55 -14.77
N ALA A 370 21.40 -5.61 -13.98
CA ALA A 370 21.92 -4.45 -13.25
C ALA A 370 22.24 -3.24 -14.17
N SER A 371 22.67 -3.50 -15.42
CA SER A 371 22.89 -2.45 -16.42
C SER A 371 21.63 -1.68 -16.77
N ASP A 372 20.47 -2.34 -16.81
CA ASP A 372 19.20 -1.71 -17.14
C ASP A 372 18.58 -1.02 -15.92
N ILE A 373 18.84 -1.52 -14.70
CA ILE A 373 18.54 -0.79 -13.46
C ILE A 373 19.36 0.51 -13.40
N GLN A 374 20.65 0.47 -13.81
CA GLN A 374 21.48 1.68 -13.90
C GLN A 374 20.94 2.67 -14.93
N ARG A 375 20.43 2.20 -16.08
CA ARG A 375 19.79 3.08 -17.09
C ARG A 375 18.56 3.81 -16.53
N LEU A 376 17.73 3.14 -15.71
CA LEU A 376 16.61 3.80 -15.00
C LEU A 376 17.12 4.88 -14.05
N THR A 377 18.20 4.59 -13.32
CA THR A 377 18.82 5.54 -12.39
C THR A 377 19.37 6.76 -13.12
N ASP A 378 20.10 6.56 -14.22
CA ASP A 378 20.65 7.63 -15.04
C ASP A 378 19.52 8.50 -15.64
N ALA A 379 18.46 7.86 -16.15
CA ALA A 379 17.30 8.55 -16.68
C ALA A 379 16.57 9.40 -15.63
N ALA A 380 16.50 8.96 -14.38
CA ALA A 380 15.94 9.75 -13.29
C ALA A 380 16.82 10.95 -12.96
N HIS A 381 18.14 10.78 -12.89
CA HIS A 381 19.09 11.88 -12.66
C HIS A 381 19.05 12.93 -13.77
N GLU A 382 19.00 12.51 -15.03
CA GLU A 382 18.88 13.43 -16.18
C GLU A 382 17.62 14.30 -16.14
N ARG A 383 16.57 13.82 -15.42
CA ARG A 383 15.30 14.51 -15.23
C ARG A 383 15.18 15.21 -13.88
N GLY A 384 16.32 15.41 -13.20
CA GLY A 384 16.39 16.14 -11.93
C GLY A 384 15.94 15.34 -10.70
N GLY A 385 15.83 14.02 -10.80
CA GLY A 385 15.58 13.13 -9.67
C GLY A 385 16.85 12.73 -8.92
N PHE A 386 16.67 12.02 -7.82
CA PHE A 386 17.73 11.49 -6.98
C PHE A 386 17.60 9.97 -6.83
N ALA A 387 18.72 9.30 -6.53
CA ALA A 387 18.72 7.90 -6.14
C ALA A 387 19.05 7.77 -4.65
N ALA A 388 18.23 7.03 -3.92
CA ALA A 388 18.56 6.61 -2.56
C ALA A 388 19.32 5.28 -2.61
N MET A 389 20.40 5.18 -1.81
CA MET A 389 21.28 4.02 -1.78
C MET A 389 21.00 3.17 -0.53
N ARG A 390 21.24 1.85 -0.63
CA ARG A 390 21.30 0.93 0.50
C ARG A 390 22.63 0.18 0.51
N SER A 391 23.04 -0.28 1.67
CA SER A 391 24.15 -1.23 1.78
C SER A 391 23.64 -2.62 1.39
N ALA A 392 24.29 -3.27 0.43
CA ALA A 392 24.08 -4.69 0.12
C ALA A 392 24.82 -5.58 1.13
N ASP A 393 24.47 -6.88 1.15
CA ASP A 393 25.03 -7.87 2.10
C ASP A 393 26.55 -8.02 1.99
N ASP A 394 27.13 -7.73 0.83
CA ASP A 394 28.58 -7.76 0.56
C ASP A 394 29.28 -6.42 0.91
N GLY A 395 28.57 -5.44 1.44
CA GLY A 395 29.07 -4.11 1.77
C GLY A 395 29.15 -3.15 0.58
N THR A 396 28.70 -3.54 -0.60
CA THR A 396 28.56 -2.62 -1.75
C THR A 396 27.31 -1.75 -1.59
N GLU A 397 27.32 -0.56 -2.19
CA GLU A 397 26.13 0.28 -2.26
C GLU A 397 25.35 -0.04 -3.54
N THR A 398 24.04 -0.28 -3.37
CA THR A 398 23.10 -0.50 -4.46
C THR A 398 21.97 0.52 -4.40
N VAL A 399 21.41 0.87 -5.55
CA VAL A 399 20.26 1.78 -5.62
C VAL A 399 19.04 1.08 -5.01
N TYR A 400 18.42 1.74 -4.03
CA TYR A 400 17.22 1.26 -3.34
C TYR A 400 15.93 1.79 -3.99
N GLU A 401 15.89 3.10 -4.27
CA GLU A 401 14.73 3.78 -4.86
C GLU A 401 15.13 5.01 -5.66
N LEU A 402 14.27 5.41 -6.59
CA LEU A 402 14.36 6.66 -7.34
C LEU A 402 13.40 7.68 -6.73
N ASN A 403 13.94 8.81 -6.28
CA ASN A 403 13.17 9.94 -5.75
C ASN A 403 12.94 10.94 -6.88
N ILE A 404 11.77 10.89 -7.48
CA ILE A 404 11.35 11.73 -8.60
C ILE A 404 9.83 11.75 -8.69
N ALA A 405 9.23 12.90 -9.04
CA ALA A 405 7.82 12.94 -9.37
C ALA A 405 7.57 12.17 -10.68
N LEU A 406 6.52 11.33 -10.71
CA LEU A 406 6.31 10.41 -11.83
C LEU A 406 6.18 11.14 -13.18
N PHE A 407 5.45 12.25 -13.26
CA PHE A 407 5.33 12.99 -14.51
C PHE A 407 6.68 13.59 -14.96
N SER A 408 7.51 14.06 -14.02
CA SER A 408 8.88 14.47 -14.32
C SER A 408 9.76 13.31 -14.82
N ALA A 409 9.56 12.08 -14.28
CA ALA A 409 10.25 10.89 -14.76
C ALA A 409 9.91 10.58 -16.22
N PHE A 410 8.70 10.89 -16.67
CA PHE A 410 8.31 10.81 -18.10
C PHE A 410 8.80 12.00 -18.94
N GLY A 411 9.35 13.05 -18.33
CA GLY A 411 9.86 14.25 -19.00
C GLY A 411 9.04 15.53 -18.75
N GLY A 412 7.88 15.43 -18.07
CA GLY A 412 7.15 16.57 -17.51
C GLY A 412 6.61 17.59 -18.50
N THR A 413 6.30 17.20 -19.74
CA THR A 413 5.83 18.12 -20.79
C THR A 413 4.63 17.53 -21.56
N ALA A 414 3.87 18.35 -22.26
CA ALA A 414 2.71 17.95 -23.06
C ALA A 414 2.98 16.77 -24.00
N LYS A 415 4.17 16.69 -24.62
CA LYS A 415 4.54 15.59 -25.51
C LYS A 415 4.64 14.23 -24.81
N ASN A 416 4.82 14.22 -23.49
CA ASN A 416 4.96 13.00 -22.70
C ASN A 416 3.61 12.51 -22.11
N ILE A 417 2.54 13.29 -22.24
CA ILE A 417 1.20 12.93 -21.74
C ILE A 417 0.73 11.57 -22.28
N PRO A 418 0.86 11.24 -23.58
CA PRO A 418 0.43 9.92 -24.06
C PRO A 418 1.12 8.75 -23.36
N ALA A 419 2.44 8.80 -23.15
CA ALA A 419 3.19 7.77 -22.43
C ALA A 419 2.79 7.70 -20.95
N TYR A 420 2.60 8.85 -20.32
CA TYR A 420 2.16 8.97 -18.93
C TYR A 420 0.78 8.37 -18.70
N LEU A 421 -0.19 8.71 -19.56
CA LEU A 421 -1.55 8.16 -19.52
C LEU A 421 -1.56 6.67 -19.85
N GLY A 422 -0.81 6.24 -20.87
CA GLY A 422 -0.67 4.83 -21.23
C GLY A 422 -0.14 3.99 -20.06
N ALA A 423 0.86 4.48 -19.34
CA ALA A 423 1.41 3.83 -18.15
C ALA A 423 0.34 3.62 -17.05
N HIS A 424 -0.47 4.65 -16.77
CA HIS A 424 -1.56 4.55 -15.80
C HIS A 424 -2.68 3.62 -16.30
N GLN A 425 -3.13 3.77 -17.54
CA GLN A 425 -4.19 2.94 -18.11
C GLN A 425 -3.80 1.46 -18.17
N LEU A 426 -2.53 1.16 -18.41
CA LEU A 426 -2.01 -0.20 -18.32
C LEU A 426 -2.02 -0.71 -16.87
N MET A 427 -1.55 0.07 -15.91
CA MET A 427 -1.61 -0.27 -14.47
C MET A 427 -3.04 -0.52 -14.01
N LEU A 428 -4.00 0.30 -14.44
CA LEU A 428 -5.43 0.15 -14.14
C LEU A 428 -6.02 -1.16 -14.67
N ALA A 429 -5.44 -1.75 -15.72
CA ALA A 429 -5.91 -2.99 -16.34
C ALA A 429 -5.39 -4.25 -15.65
N PHE A 430 -4.24 -4.20 -14.96
CA PHE A 430 -3.70 -5.35 -14.25
C PHE A 430 -4.63 -5.83 -13.13
N GLN A 431 -4.58 -7.15 -12.84
CA GLN A 431 -5.34 -7.76 -11.75
C GLN A 431 -4.96 -7.14 -10.41
N GLY A 432 -5.94 -6.58 -9.70
CA GLY A 432 -5.75 -5.93 -8.41
C GLY A 432 -6.63 -4.71 -8.23
N ILE A 433 -6.43 -4.03 -7.11
CA ILE A 433 -7.06 -2.75 -6.78
C ILE A 433 -6.09 -1.65 -7.19
N PRO A 434 -6.46 -0.71 -8.06
CA PRO A 434 -5.58 0.40 -8.41
C PRO A 434 -5.53 1.42 -7.28
N ALA A 435 -4.32 1.93 -7.04
CA ALA A 435 -4.05 3.02 -6.12
C ALA A 435 -3.26 4.12 -6.84
N LEU A 436 -3.80 5.33 -6.84
CA LEU A 436 -3.19 6.50 -7.46
C LEU A 436 -2.71 7.46 -6.39
N TYR A 437 -1.47 7.88 -6.48
CA TYR A 437 -0.94 8.93 -5.61
C TYR A 437 -1.40 10.30 -6.11
N LEU A 438 -1.92 11.15 -5.21
CA LEU A 438 -2.54 12.43 -5.59
C LEU A 438 -1.65 13.28 -6.51
N ASN A 439 -0.36 13.45 -6.16
CA ASN A 439 0.54 14.24 -6.98
C ASN A 439 0.76 13.64 -8.39
N ALA A 440 0.78 12.31 -8.52
CA ALA A 440 0.80 11.67 -9.83
C ALA A 440 -0.54 11.82 -10.54
N PHE A 441 -1.66 11.71 -9.83
CA PHE A 441 -3.00 11.83 -10.40
C PHE A 441 -3.25 13.20 -11.05
N VAL A 442 -2.70 14.26 -10.46
CA VAL A 442 -2.79 15.63 -11.01
C VAL A 442 -1.61 16.00 -11.92
N GLY A 443 -0.70 15.07 -12.22
CA GLY A 443 0.46 15.36 -13.07
C GLY A 443 1.47 16.32 -12.42
N GLY A 444 1.69 16.19 -11.11
CA GLY A 444 2.65 17.00 -10.37
C GLY A 444 4.08 16.80 -10.85
N LEU A 445 4.86 17.87 -10.86
CA LEU A 445 6.27 17.90 -11.22
C LEU A 445 7.17 17.80 -9.97
N ASN A 446 8.49 17.67 -10.19
CA ASN A 446 9.48 17.69 -9.13
C ASN A 446 9.40 18.96 -8.27
N ASP A 447 9.22 18.80 -6.97
CA ASP A 447 9.28 19.88 -5.98
C ASP A 447 10.73 20.03 -5.45
N LEU A 448 11.57 20.70 -6.24
CA LEU A 448 12.96 20.97 -5.84
C LEU A 448 13.04 21.95 -4.66
N GLN A 449 12.07 22.85 -4.52
CA GLN A 449 12.00 23.76 -3.39
C GLN A 449 11.68 23.01 -2.09
N GLY A 450 10.80 22.01 -2.15
CA GLY A 450 10.54 21.11 -1.05
C GLY A 450 11.80 20.34 -0.61
N VAL A 451 12.59 19.85 -1.57
CA VAL A 451 13.88 19.20 -1.27
C VAL A 451 14.86 20.17 -0.60
N GLU A 452 15.01 21.38 -1.13
CA GLU A 452 15.92 22.40 -0.57
C GLU A 452 15.51 22.79 0.87
N SER A 453 14.22 22.98 1.11
CA SER A 453 13.69 23.42 2.42
C SER A 453 13.77 22.33 3.50
N THR A 454 13.59 21.05 3.14
CA THR A 454 13.57 19.93 4.07
C THR A 454 14.91 19.20 4.18
N GLY A 455 15.77 19.33 3.18
CA GLY A 455 17.00 18.53 3.05
C GLY A 455 16.75 17.05 2.73
N ARG A 456 15.50 16.67 2.37
CA ARG A 456 15.07 15.28 2.12
C ARG A 456 14.76 15.07 0.65
N THR A 457 15.40 14.09 0.01
CA THR A 457 15.18 13.79 -1.41
C THR A 457 13.76 13.34 -1.73
N ARG A 458 13.06 12.66 -0.80
CA ARG A 458 11.66 12.23 -0.99
C ARG A 458 10.68 13.39 -1.10
N SER A 459 11.00 14.58 -0.55
CA SER A 459 10.16 15.78 -0.69
C SER A 459 9.92 16.19 -2.14
N ILE A 460 10.76 15.72 -3.07
CA ILE A 460 10.64 16.00 -4.51
C ILE A 460 9.27 15.60 -5.11
N ASN A 461 8.61 14.59 -4.55
CA ASN A 461 7.28 14.15 -5.02
C ASN A 461 6.16 14.38 -4.01
N ARG A 462 6.42 15.19 -2.94
CA ARG A 462 5.49 15.45 -1.84
C ARG A 462 4.98 16.89 -1.82
N GLY A 463 4.94 17.56 -2.99
CA GLY A 463 4.41 18.91 -3.12
C GLY A 463 2.95 19.02 -2.66
N HIS A 464 2.58 20.18 -2.12
CA HIS A 464 1.23 20.48 -1.67
C HIS A 464 0.50 21.37 -2.69
N TRP A 465 -0.82 21.25 -2.75
CA TRP A 465 -1.67 22.04 -3.64
C TRP A 465 -2.55 23.00 -2.84
N GLN A 466 -2.52 24.29 -3.20
CA GLN A 466 -3.57 25.18 -2.71
C GLN A 466 -4.87 24.88 -3.45
N LEU A 467 -5.97 24.73 -2.72
CA LEU A 467 -7.25 24.27 -3.27
C LEU A 467 -7.75 25.15 -4.41
N ASP A 468 -7.67 26.49 -4.26
CA ASP A 468 -8.13 27.41 -5.29
C ASP A 468 -7.21 27.45 -6.51
N ASP A 469 -5.89 27.29 -6.32
CA ASP A 469 -4.95 27.16 -7.43
C ASP A 469 -5.21 25.87 -8.20
N LEU A 470 -5.42 24.75 -7.48
CA LEU A 470 -5.73 23.46 -8.08
C LEU A 470 -7.06 23.52 -8.87
N LYS A 471 -8.11 24.14 -8.32
CA LYS A 471 -9.38 24.39 -9.05
C LYS A 471 -9.14 25.17 -10.34
N THR A 472 -8.32 26.21 -10.28
CA THR A 472 -8.00 27.05 -11.44
C THR A 472 -7.23 26.28 -12.50
N ILE A 473 -6.25 25.48 -12.09
CA ILE A 473 -5.47 24.58 -12.97
C ILE A 473 -6.42 23.61 -13.67
N LEU A 474 -7.25 22.90 -12.90
CA LEU A 474 -8.16 21.88 -13.43
C LEU A 474 -9.28 22.44 -14.31
N ALA A 475 -9.66 23.69 -14.13
CA ALA A 475 -10.62 24.38 -14.99
C ALA A 475 -10.01 24.88 -16.33
N THR A 476 -8.69 24.83 -16.49
CA THR A 476 -7.99 25.30 -17.69
C THR A 476 -7.72 24.15 -18.64
N GLU A 477 -8.59 23.91 -19.62
CA GLU A 477 -8.57 22.74 -20.52
C GLU A 477 -7.25 22.54 -21.27
N THR A 478 -6.45 23.57 -21.48
CA THR A 478 -5.17 23.49 -22.21
C THR A 478 -3.97 23.19 -21.31
N ASN A 479 -4.20 23.09 -19.99
CA ASN A 479 -3.15 22.81 -19.02
C ASN A 479 -2.86 21.31 -18.98
N GLU A 480 -1.60 20.91 -18.92
CA GLU A 480 -1.19 19.49 -18.87
C GLU A 480 -1.81 18.75 -17.69
N GLN A 481 -1.85 19.36 -16.50
CA GLN A 481 -2.45 18.78 -15.30
C GLN A 481 -3.96 18.56 -15.47
N SER A 482 -4.67 19.50 -16.11
CA SER A 482 -6.09 19.36 -16.40
C SER A 482 -6.36 18.19 -17.34
N ILE A 483 -5.58 18.05 -18.41
CA ILE A 483 -5.69 16.94 -19.38
C ILE A 483 -5.43 15.60 -18.68
N ILE A 484 -4.32 15.49 -17.92
CA ILE A 484 -3.94 14.28 -17.20
C ILE A 484 -5.06 13.89 -16.22
N PHE A 485 -5.50 14.83 -15.39
CA PHE A 485 -6.49 14.59 -14.36
C PHE A 485 -7.84 14.15 -14.96
N ALA A 486 -8.31 14.82 -16.01
CA ALA A 486 -9.56 14.48 -16.67
C ALA A 486 -9.53 13.08 -17.30
N GLU A 487 -8.45 12.72 -18.00
CA GLU A 487 -8.32 11.41 -18.65
C GLU A 487 -8.15 10.27 -17.63
N LEU A 488 -7.43 10.50 -16.54
CA LEU A 488 -7.31 9.49 -15.47
C LEU A 488 -8.62 9.30 -14.72
N ASN A 489 -9.37 10.38 -14.41
CA ASN A 489 -10.71 10.27 -13.84
C ASN A 489 -11.63 9.46 -14.74
N ARG A 490 -11.67 9.79 -16.04
CA ARG A 490 -12.49 9.07 -17.03
C ARG A 490 -12.09 7.59 -17.10
N SER A 491 -10.79 7.28 -17.12
CA SER A 491 -10.31 5.89 -17.15
C SER A 491 -10.71 5.11 -15.89
N LEU A 492 -10.67 5.74 -14.70
CA LEU A 492 -11.11 5.13 -13.44
C LEU A 492 -12.63 4.89 -13.42
N GLU A 493 -13.44 5.83 -13.90
CA GLU A 493 -14.89 5.68 -13.99
C GLU A 493 -15.26 4.53 -14.93
N ILE A 494 -14.66 4.47 -16.12
CA ILE A 494 -14.83 3.36 -17.07
C ILE A 494 -14.47 2.04 -16.41
N ARG A 495 -13.26 1.95 -15.82
CA ARG A 495 -12.78 0.74 -15.13
C ARG A 495 -13.76 0.26 -14.05
N GLY A 496 -14.24 1.18 -13.24
CA GLY A 496 -15.12 0.88 -12.10
C GLY A 496 -16.45 0.26 -12.51
N SER A 497 -16.89 0.46 -13.75
CA SER A 497 -18.12 -0.11 -14.31
C SER A 497 -17.91 -1.45 -15.04
N GLN A 498 -16.67 -1.92 -15.19
CA GLN A 498 -16.36 -3.14 -15.93
C GLN A 498 -16.11 -4.33 -14.98
N SER A 499 -16.99 -5.32 -15.00
CA SER A 499 -16.89 -6.48 -14.12
C SER A 499 -15.63 -7.32 -14.35
N ALA A 500 -15.09 -7.35 -15.57
CA ALA A 500 -13.84 -8.03 -15.90
C ALA A 500 -12.59 -7.40 -15.23
N PHE A 501 -12.69 -6.18 -14.71
CA PHE A 501 -11.61 -5.56 -13.92
C PHE A 501 -11.74 -5.80 -12.41
N ALA A 502 -12.73 -6.56 -11.95
CA ALA A 502 -12.80 -6.96 -10.55
C ALA A 502 -11.49 -7.68 -10.14
N PRO A 503 -11.01 -7.52 -8.89
CA PRO A 503 -9.79 -8.21 -8.41
C PRO A 503 -9.86 -9.72 -8.53
N SER A 504 -11.05 -10.31 -8.40
CA SER A 504 -11.30 -11.74 -8.56
C SER A 504 -11.35 -12.24 -10.01
N ALA A 505 -11.45 -11.32 -11.00
CA ALA A 505 -11.46 -11.69 -12.41
C ALA A 505 -10.08 -12.19 -12.86
N GLN A 506 -10.08 -13.19 -13.75
CA GLN A 506 -8.84 -13.81 -14.22
C GLN A 506 -8.02 -12.83 -15.08
N GLN A 507 -6.71 -13.01 -15.04
CA GLN A 507 -5.74 -12.33 -15.88
C GLN A 507 -4.96 -13.36 -16.70
N GLU A 508 -4.74 -13.08 -17.99
CA GLU A 508 -3.87 -13.88 -18.86
C GLU A 508 -3.06 -12.95 -19.77
N ILE A 509 -1.75 -13.16 -19.84
CA ILE A 509 -0.91 -12.50 -20.83
C ILE A 509 -1.00 -13.32 -22.11
N LEU A 510 -1.53 -12.71 -23.17
CA LEU A 510 -1.72 -13.39 -24.45
C LEU A 510 -0.48 -13.33 -25.32
N ALA A 511 0.20 -12.21 -25.35
CA ALA A 511 1.49 -12.00 -26.01
C ALA A 511 2.17 -10.73 -25.53
N TYR A 512 3.48 -10.68 -25.70
CA TYR A 512 4.26 -9.46 -25.54
C TYR A 512 5.44 -9.43 -26.49
N THR A 513 5.82 -8.23 -26.84
CA THR A 513 6.98 -7.91 -27.66
C THR A 513 7.73 -6.76 -27.03
N LYS A 514 8.78 -6.27 -27.69
CA LYS A 514 9.40 -5.01 -27.30
C LYS A 514 8.39 -3.85 -27.35
N ASP A 515 7.55 -3.82 -28.39
CA ASP A 515 6.71 -2.66 -28.70
C ASP A 515 5.28 -2.74 -28.17
N SER A 516 4.83 -3.93 -27.74
CA SER A 516 3.43 -4.13 -27.32
C SER A 516 3.23 -5.25 -26.31
N LEU A 517 2.13 -5.13 -25.54
CA LEU A 517 1.61 -6.15 -24.63
C LEU A 517 0.13 -6.39 -24.91
N TRP A 518 -0.28 -7.66 -24.97
CA TRP A 518 -1.67 -8.10 -24.97
C TRP A 518 -2.00 -8.79 -23.65
N LEU A 519 -3.00 -8.27 -22.95
CA LEU A 519 -3.49 -8.77 -21.68
C LEU A 519 -4.98 -9.04 -21.79
N LYS A 520 -5.45 -10.18 -21.30
CA LYS A 520 -6.88 -10.51 -21.17
C LYS A 520 -7.31 -10.43 -19.71
N ARG A 521 -8.44 -9.78 -19.46
CA ARG A 521 -9.18 -9.84 -18.19
C ARG A 521 -10.53 -10.49 -18.44
N GLU A 522 -10.90 -11.44 -17.59
CA GLU A 522 -12.10 -12.26 -17.84
C GLU A 522 -12.79 -12.66 -16.54
N ASN A 523 -14.12 -12.59 -16.55
CA ASN A 523 -15.00 -13.20 -15.57
C ASN A 523 -16.17 -13.93 -16.27
N THR A 524 -17.21 -14.31 -15.50
CA THR A 524 -18.39 -15.00 -16.05
C THR A 524 -19.15 -14.19 -17.09
N ASP A 525 -19.13 -12.87 -17.01
CA ASP A 525 -20.05 -11.97 -17.72
C ASP A 525 -19.36 -11.17 -18.83
N GLN A 526 -18.06 -10.97 -18.73
CA GLN A 526 -17.33 -10.06 -19.61
C GLN A 526 -15.89 -10.53 -19.87
N VAL A 527 -15.40 -10.26 -21.08
CA VAL A 527 -13.98 -10.30 -21.46
C VAL A 527 -13.54 -8.91 -21.87
N ILE A 528 -12.37 -8.49 -21.42
CA ILE A 528 -11.69 -7.29 -21.89
C ILE A 528 -10.30 -7.69 -22.38
N LEU A 529 -10.02 -7.39 -23.66
CA LEU A 529 -8.68 -7.47 -24.22
C LEU A 529 -8.03 -6.09 -24.08
N VAL A 530 -6.88 -6.06 -23.42
CA VAL A 530 -6.08 -4.85 -23.23
C VAL A 530 -4.88 -4.92 -24.17
N ILE A 531 -4.68 -3.87 -24.93
CA ILE A 531 -3.49 -3.69 -25.77
C ILE A 531 -2.75 -2.47 -25.28
N ALA A 532 -1.47 -2.60 -24.99
CA ALA A 532 -0.58 -1.47 -24.67
C ALA A 532 0.53 -1.36 -25.72
N SER A 533 0.74 -0.17 -26.24
CA SER A 533 1.90 0.17 -27.08
C SER A 533 2.97 0.86 -26.23
N PHE A 534 4.21 0.41 -26.36
CA PHE A 534 5.39 1.05 -25.74
C PHE A 534 6.19 1.86 -26.76
N SER A 535 5.75 1.90 -28.01
CA SER A 535 6.44 2.57 -29.12
C SER A 535 6.14 4.07 -29.16
N GLU A 536 7.17 4.88 -29.45
CA GLU A 536 7.03 6.32 -29.76
C GLU A 536 6.51 6.59 -31.19
N ALA A 537 6.42 5.56 -32.02
CA ALA A 537 5.86 5.60 -33.36
C ALA A 537 4.56 4.78 -33.43
N PRO A 538 3.65 5.08 -34.37
CA PRO A 538 2.51 4.21 -34.64
C PRO A 538 2.95 2.79 -34.98
N ILE A 539 2.26 1.79 -34.45
CA ILE A 539 2.49 0.37 -34.74
C ILE A 539 1.21 -0.33 -35.16
N GLU A 540 1.34 -1.49 -35.75
CA GLU A 540 0.26 -2.44 -35.94
C GLU A 540 0.58 -3.71 -35.16
N THR A 541 -0.43 -4.26 -34.45
CA THR A 541 -0.30 -5.49 -33.66
C THR A 541 -1.46 -6.42 -33.94
N GLU A 542 -1.22 -7.72 -33.90
CA GLU A 542 -2.23 -8.73 -34.24
C GLU A 542 -2.67 -9.50 -32.99
N LEU A 543 -3.94 -9.90 -32.96
CA LEU A 543 -4.44 -10.78 -31.89
C LEU A 543 -3.68 -12.12 -31.92
N PRO A 544 -3.02 -12.53 -30.83
CA PRO A 544 -2.11 -13.68 -30.83
C PRO A 544 -2.76 -15.05 -31.06
N ARG A 545 -4.07 -15.16 -30.77
CA ARG A 545 -4.86 -16.40 -30.92
C ARG A 545 -6.12 -16.12 -31.71
N GLN A 546 -6.39 -17.01 -32.70
CA GLN A 546 -7.58 -16.93 -33.55
C GLN A 546 -8.85 -17.53 -32.89
N ASP A 547 -8.84 -17.78 -31.59
CA ASP A 547 -9.90 -18.52 -30.87
C ASP A 547 -11.20 -17.72 -30.69
N ALA A 548 -11.27 -16.50 -31.18
CA ALA A 548 -12.46 -15.68 -31.03
C ALA A 548 -12.96 -15.19 -32.40
N GLU A 549 -14.17 -15.60 -32.76
CA GLU A 549 -14.97 -15.07 -33.89
C GLU A 549 -15.44 -13.61 -33.59
N TYR A 550 -14.55 -12.76 -33.03
CA TYR A 550 -14.92 -11.37 -32.75
C TYR A 550 -14.57 -10.52 -33.98
N GLU A 551 -15.55 -10.25 -34.82
CA GLU A 551 -15.33 -9.40 -35.99
C GLU A 551 -15.10 -7.93 -35.60
N SER A 552 -15.86 -7.42 -34.64
CA SER A 552 -15.77 -6.02 -34.19
C SER A 552 -16.09 -5.90 -32.70
N VAL A 553 -15.30 -5.10 -31.99
CA VAL A 553 -15.41 -4.83 -30.53
C VAL A 553 -15.32 -3.32 -30.27
N ILE A 554 -15.78 -2.87 -29.12
CA ILE A 554 -15.69 -1.45 -28.71
C ILE A 554 -14.48 -1.25 -27.82
N ASP A 555 -13.67 -0.27 -28.14
CA ASP A 555 -12.64 0.25 -27.26
C ASP A 555 -13.28 1.18 -26.23
N LEU A 556 -13.27 0.79 -24.96
CA LEU A 556 -13.92 1.54 -23.88
C LEU A 556 -13.29 2.92 -23.63
N LEU A 557 -12.00 3.08 -23.98
CA LEU A 557 -11.28 4.34 -23.76
C LEU A 557 -11.58 5.38 -24.86
N SER A 558 -11.67 4.96 -26.11
CA SER A 558 -11.95 5.87 -27.24
C SER A 558 -13.40 5.83 -27.74
N GLU A 559 -14.17 4.82 -27.34
CA GLU A 559 -15.52 4.51 -27.83
C GLU A 559 -15.56 4.09 -29.32
N ASP A 560 -14.39 3.87 -29.92
CA ASP A 560 -14.28 3.45 -31.31
C ASP A 560 -14.58 1.95 -31.49
N ALA A 561 -15.14 1.60 -32.63
CA ALA A 561 -15.22 0.20 -33.09
C ALA A 561 -13.86 -0.26 -33.63
N VAL A 562 -13.36 -1.39 -33.12
CA VAL A 562 -12.08 -2.00 -33.50
C VAL A 562 -12.35 -3.36 -34.15
N VAL A 563 -11.75 -3.59 -35.32
CA VAL A 563 -11.87 -4.87 -36.07
C VAL A 563 -10.70 -5.76 -35.69
N LEU A 564 -10.95 -6.91 -35.06
CA LEU A 564 -9.94 -7.84 -34.57
C LEU A 564 -9.49 -8.90 -35.61
N THR A 565 -10.13 -9.00 -36.75
CA THR A 565 -9.74 -9.94 -37.84
C THR A 565 -8.51 -9.49 -38.61
N LYS A 566 -7.97 -8.30 -38.29
CA LYS A 566 -6.83 -7.67 -38.93
C LYS A 566 -5.89 -7.14 -37.87
N ALA A 567 -4.71 -6.70 -38.30
CA ALA A 567 -3.82 -5.94 -37.46
C ALA A 567 -4.53 -4.71 -36.86
N VAL A 568 -4.39 -4.52 -35.56
CA VAL A 568 -4.97 -3.40 -34.82
C VAL A 568 -3.97 -2.25 -34.83
N PRO A 569 -4.33 -1.08 -35.38
CA PRO A 569 -3.46 0.09 -35.37
C PRO A 569 -3.43 0.69 -33.97
N MET A 570 -2.23 1.02 -33.50
CA MET A 570 -1.97 1.68 -32.22
C MET A 570 -1.23 2.99 -32.47
N ALA A 571 -1.74 4.07 -31.89
CA ALA A 571 -1.01 5.33 -31.82
C ALA A 571 0.19 5.21 -30.84
N PRO A 572 1.14 6.15 -30.86
CA PRO A 572 2.26 6.15 -29.91
C PRO A 572 1.76 6.06 -28.46
N TYR A 573 2.30 5.08 -27.72
CA TYR A 573 2.02 4.84 -26.29
C TYR A 573 0.54 4.58 -25.94
N GLN A 574 -0.30 4.30 -26.94
CA GLN A 574 -1.74 4.09 -26.74
C GLN A 574 -2.00 2.81 -25.94
N VAL A 575 -3.00 2.88 -25.09
CA VAL A 575 -3.66 1.72 -24.47
C VAL A 575 -5.09 1.64 -25.00
N ARG A 576 -5.57 0.43 -25.29
CA ARG A 576 -6.95 0.13 -25.65
C ARG A 576 -7.54 -0.90 -24.70
N TRP A 577 -8.81 -0.71 -24.32
CA TRP A 577 -9.59 -1.67 -23.53
C TRP A 577 -10.77 -2.16 -24.37
N LEU A 578 -10.58 -3.27 -25.05
CA LEU A 578 -11.54 -3.82 -26.02
C LEU A 578 -12.54 -4.73 -25.29
N SER A 579 -13.77 -4.27 -25.14
CA SER A 579 -14.82 -4.99 -24.41
C SER A 579 -15.56 -5.96 -25.31
N ILE A 580 -15.73 -7.19 -24.81
CA ILE A 580 -16.46 -8.28 -25.44
C ILE A 580 -17.53 -8.73 -24.45
N ALA A 581 -18.80 -8.56 -24.81
CA ALA A 581 -19.90 -9.10 -24.03
C ALA A 581 -19.99 -10.61 -24.22
N LYS A 582 -20.03 -11.39 -23.14
CA LYS A 582 -20.38 -12.81 -23.22
C LYS A 582 -21.91 -12.92 -23.45
N THR A 583 -22.29 -13.61 -24.51
CA THR A 583 -23.70 -13.89 -24.85
C THR A 583 -24.28 -14.99 -23.97
#